data_064764bb4b4139a7078983e0eb26d55f
#
_entry.id   064764bb4b4139a7078983e0eb26d55f
#
_cell.length_a   1.000
_cell.length_b   1.000
_cell.length_c   1.000
_cell.angle_alpha   90.00
_cell.angle_beta   90.00
_cell.angle_gamma   90.00
#
_symmetry.space_group_name_H-M   'P 1'
#
loop_
_entity.id
_entity.type
_entity.pdbx_description
1 polymer ?
#
loop_
_entity_poly.entity_id
_entity_poly.type
_entity_poly.pdbx_seq_one_letter_code
_entity_poly.pdbx_strand_id
1 'polypeptide(L)'
;MFIRDDWKQASHFHDLTEAEVLREVARRVAEVRVAGRMPIVLLDLDSTLYEVGPRTHRILQEWLDTPDSTRFPGVRRELERLEQAHVGYSLRDTFAALGMSASEAEVQQAISVIKGFWQDRFFSSAYLVHDKAYPGASEFVREVHRMGALIVYLTGRDEPGMGDGTRAMLLRDGFPWETERTHLLLKPAYGLPDLEHKVHAAQFIRSHGELVASFENEPPNLVAIYEQFPDAMHVFVETVCSDHAAPAARGLYRIRGFR
;
A
#
# COMPACT_ATOMS: atom_id res chain seq x y z
N MET A 1 10.58 13.53 14.12
CA MET A 1 9.56 12.51 13.74
C MET A 1 8.25 13.22 13.46
N PHE A 2 7.63 12.93 12.32
CA PHE A 2 6.44 13.61 11.80
C PHE A 2 5.44 12.56 11.32
N ILE A 3 4.14 12.89 11.33
CA ILE A 3 3.07 12.00 10.85
C ILE A 3 2.34 12.63 9.66
N ARG A 4 1.78 11.82 8.77
CA ARG A 4 0.91 12.23 7.64
C ARG A 4 1.33 13.56 6.99
N ASP A 5 0.48 14.59 7.06
CA ASP A 5 0.71 15.87 6.40
C ASP A 5 1.92 16.64 6.94
N ASP A 6 2.20 16.55 8.24
CA ASP A 6 3.42 17.15 8.82
C ASP A 6 4.67 16.50 8.23
N TRP A 7 4.66 15.18 8.00
CA TRP A 7 5.77 14.50 7.35
C TRP A 7 5.95 14.95 5.89
N LYS A 8 4.85 15.10 5.15
CA LYS A 8 4.88 15.60 3.77
C LYS A 8 5.44 17.03 3.69
N GLN A 9 5.09 17.89 4.64
CA GLN A 9 5.59 19.26 4.70
C GLN A 9 7.07 19.35 5.13
N ALA A 10 7.51 18.47 6.04
CA ALA A 10 8.88 18.43 6.54
C ALA A 10 9.85 17.75 5.56
N SER A 11 9.36 16.89 4.67
CA SER A 11 10.18 16.18 3.69
C SER A 11 10.36 17.00 2.41
N HIS A 12 11.47 16.76 1.71
CA HIS A 12 11.77 17.42 0.45
C HIS A 12 11.51 16.47 -0.73
N PHE A 13 10.63 16.89 -1.63
CA PHE A 13 10.32 16.20 -2.86
C PHE A 13 10.88 16.95 -4.06
N HIS A 14 11.28 16.20 -5.09
CA HIS A 14 11.60 16.79 -6.38
C HIS A 14 10.35 17.40 -7.01
N ASP A 15 10.50 18.57 -7.62
CA ASP A 15 9.43 19.26 -8.34
C ASP A 15 9.29 18.69 -9.75
N LEU A 16 8.66 17.52 -9.84
CA LEU A 16 8.40 16.80 -11.08
C LEU A 16 6.93 16.40 -11.12
N THR A 17 6.36 16.39 -12.30
CA THR A 17 5.05 15.81 -12.56
C THR A 17 5.07 14.29 -12.43
N GLU A 18 3.93 13.66 -12.21
CA GLU A 18 3.80 12.21 -12.13
C GLU A 18 4.38 11.51 -13.37
N ALA A 19 4.03 12.00 -14.56
CA ALA A 19 4.55 11.48 -15.82
C ALA A 19 6.08 11.62 -15.96
N GLU A 20 6.67 12.68 -15.41
CA GLU A 20 8.14 12.86 -15.39
C GLU A 20 8.80 11.88 -14.42
N VAL A 21 8.22 11.66 -13.24
CA VAL A 21 8.72 10.67 -12.28
C VAL A 21 8.69 9.27 -12.90
N LEU A 22 7.59 8.86 -13.50
CA LEU A 22 7.46 7.54 -14.13
C LEU A 22 8.43 7.35 -15.31
N ARG A 23 8.60 8.40 -16.15
CA ARG A 23 9.61 8.37 -17.24
C ARG A 23 11.04 8.29 -16.71
N GLU A 24 11.34 9.00 -15.62
CA GLU A 24 12.67 8.94 -15.01
C GLU A 24 12.98 7.54 -14.47
N VAL A 25 12.01 6.86 -13.85
CA VAL A 25 12.16 5.45 -13.46
C VAL A 25 12.45 4.57 -14.68
N ALA A 26 11.68 4.71 -15.75
CA ALA A 26 11.89 3.94 -16.98
C ALA A 26 13.29 4.21 -17.58
N ARG A 27 13.73 5.47 -17.62
CA ARG A 27 15.07 5.86 -18.10
C ARG A 27 16.17 5.16 -17.27
N ARG A 28 16.08 5.19 -15.96
CA ARG A 28 17.06 4.53 -15.07
C ARG A 28 17.05 3.01 -15.23
N VAL A 29 15.89 2.39 -15.41
CA VAL A 29 15.79 0.97 -15.74
C VAL A 29 16.60 0.65 -16.99
N ALA A 30 16.45 1.44 -18.06
CA ALA A 30 17.19 1.25 -19.29
C ALA A 30 18.71 1.43 -19.10
N GLU A 31 19.14 2.43 -18.34
CA GLU A 31 20.56 2.69 -18.06
C GLU A 31 21.23 1.53 -17.29
N VAL A 32 20.60 1.05 -16.22
CA VAL A 32 21.12 -0.07 -15.45
C VAL A 32 21.18 -1.33 -16.32
N ARG A 33 20.17 -1.53 -17.17
CA ARG A 33 20.13 -2.66 -18.12
C ARG A 33 21.25 -2.60 -19.16
N VAL A 34 21.50 -1.43 -19.74
CA VAL A 34 22.59 -1.21 -20.71
C VAL A 34 23.95 -1.41 -20.05
N ALA A 35 24.09 -1.07 -18.77
CA ALA A 35 25.31 -1.33 -17.98
C ALA A 35 25.50 -2.81 -17.60
N GLY A 36 24.64 -3.72 -18.08
CA GLY A 36 24.76 -5.17 -17.86
C GLY A 36 24.31 -5.59 -16.45
N ARG A 37 23.66 -4.71 -15.69
CA ARG A 37 23.14 -5.01 -14.35
C ARG A 37 21.64 -5.30 -14.39
N MET A 38 21.12 -5.98 -13.38
CA MET A 38 19.69 -6.25 -13.24
C MET A 38 19.02 -5.07 -12.53
N PRO A 39 18.20 -4.26 -13.21
CA PRO A 39 17.43 -3.21 -12.56
C PRO A 39 16.26 -3.81 -11.77
N ILE A 40 16.05 -3.35 -10.55
CA ILE A 40 14.94 -3.77 -9.69
C ILE A 40 14.01 -2.58 -9.49
N VAL A 41 12.69 -2.82 -9.65
CA VAL A 41 11.63 -1.91 -9.25
C VAL A 41 10.86 -2.59 -8.12
N LEU A 42 10.89 -1.96 -6.94
CA LEU A 42 10.25 -2.41 -5.71
C LEU A 42 8.90 -1.73 -5.55
N LEU A 43 7.85 -2.49 -5.34
CA LEU A 43 6.48 -2.01 -5.34
C LEU A 43 5.72 -2.56 -4.13
N ASP A 44 5.23 -1.68 -3.27
CA ASP A 44 4.21 -2.04 -2.30
C ASP A 44 2.86 -2.25 -2.99
N LEU A 45 1.91 -2.91 -2.33
CA LEU A 45 0.60 -3.23 -2.91
C LEU A 45 -0.53 -2.36 -2.34
N ASP A 46 -0.81 -2.49 -1.03
CA ASP A 46 -1.97 -1.87 -0.39
C ASP A 46 -1.81 -0.34 -0.34
N SER A 47 -2.75 0.37 -0.94
CA SER A 47 -2.73 1.83 -1.11
C SER A 47 -1.55 2.37 -1.94
N THR A 48 -0.74 1.50 -2.54
CA THR A 48 0.33 1.84 -3.48
C THR A 48 -0.04 1.46 -4.92
N LEU A 49 -0.21 0.19 -5.23
CA LEU A 49 -0.72 -0.28 -6.52
C LEU A 49 -2.23 -0.51 -6.51
N TYR A 50 -2.81 -0.72 -5.34
CA TYR A 50 -4.21 -1.05 -5.15
C TYR A 50 -4.91 -0.12 -4.16
N GLU A 51 -6.08 0.35 -4.53
CA GLU A 51 -7.04 0.96 -3.64
C GLU A 51 -7.71 -0.12 -2.80
N VAL A 52 -7.51 -0.08 -1.48
CA VAL A 52 -8.05 -1.07 -0.52
C VAL A 52 -9.31 -0.60 0.19
N GLY A 53 -9.71 0.66 -0.02
CA GLY A 53 -10.94 1.22 0.52
C GLY A 53 -12.19 0.39 0.20
N PRO A 54 -12.37 -0.12 -1.03
CA PRO A 54 -13.51 -0.98 -1.38
C PRO A 54 -13.62 -2.25 -0.53
N ARG A 55 -12.49 -2.83 -0.11
CA ARG A 55 -12.46 -4.00 0.79
C ARG A 55 -13.06 -3.62 2.15
N THR A 56 -12.57 -2.54 2.77
CA THR A 56 -13.11 -2.05 4.05
C THR A 56 -14.57 -1.65 3.93
N HIS A 57 -14.96 -0.95 2.86
CA HIS A 57 -16.34 -0.58 2.59
C HIS A 57 -17.25 -1.82 2.58
N ARG A 58 -16.88 -2.87 1.84
CA ARG A 58 -17.63 -4.12 1.77
C ARG A 58 -17.77 -4.80 3.14
N ILE A 59 -16.68 -4.86 3.91
CA ILE A 59 -16.68 -5.44 5.25
C ILE A 59 -17.64 -4.70 6.19
N LEU A 60 -17.64 -3.37 6.15
CA LEU A 60 -18.52 -2.56 6.98
C LEU A 60 -20.00 -2.71 6.58
N GLN A 61 -20.29 -2.85 5.29
CA GLN A 61 -21.65 -3.18 4.83
C GLN A 61 -22.11 -4.54 5.34
N GLU A 62 -21.26 -5.56 5.31
CA GLU A 62 -21.59 -6.89 5.86
C GLU A 62 -21.80 -6.85 7.38
N TRP A 63 -21.04 -6.01 8.09
CA TRP A 63 -21.24 -5.85 9.51
C TRP A 63 -22.64 -5.30 9.85
N LEU A 64 -23.21 -4.43 9.02
CA LEU A 64 -24.58 -3.92 9.21
C LEU A 64 -25.64 -5.02 9.23
N ASP A 65 -25.39 -6.15 8.57
CA ASP A 65 -26.31 -7.30 8.52
C ASP A 65 -26.14 -8.23 9.74
N THR A 66 -25.18 -7.95 10.63
CA THR A 66 -24.96 -8.75 11.84
C THR A 66 -25.88 -8.32 12.99
N PRO A 67 -26.23 -9.23 13.93
CA PRO A 67 -26.94 -8.83 15.14
C PRO A 67 -26.21 -7.78 15.99
N ASP A 68 -24.88 -7.78 15.97
CA ASP A 68 -24.08 -6.83 16.74
C ASP A 68 -24.31 -5.37 16.31
N SER A 69 -24.64 -5.12 15.04
CA SER A 69 -24.92 -3.77 14.55
C SER A 69 -26.12 -3.14 15.23
N THR A 70 -27.10 -3.93 15.68
CA THR A 70 -28.31 -3.44 16.36
C THR A 70 -28.03 -2.91 17.77
N ARG A 71 -26.89 -3.25 18.35
CA ARG A 71 -26.45 -2.78 19.68
C ARG A 71 -25.96 -1.33 19.66
N PHE A 72 -25.66 -0.81 18.47
CA PHE A 72 -25.09 0.52 18.24
C PHE A 72 -25.93 1.33 17.23
N PRO A 73 -27.16 1.75 17.62
CA PRO A 73 -28.09 2.33 16.65
C PRO A 73 -27.63 3.65 16.07
N GLY A 74 -26.84 4.45 16.83
CA GLY A 74 -26.22 5.67 16.34
C GLY A 74 -25.18 5.40 15.26
N VAL A 75 -24.25 4.48 15.54
CA VAL A 75 -23.20 4.08 14.60
C VAL A 75 -23.80 3.39 13.37
N ARG A 76 -24.78 2.51 13.56
CA ARG A 76 -25.47 1.84 12.46
C ARG A 76 -26.06 2.83 11.45
N ARG A 77 -26.77 3.86 11.94
CA ARG A 77 -27.38 4.89 11.09
C ARG A 77 -26.36 5.63 10.22
N GLU A 78 -25.20 5.95 10.79
CA GLU A 78 -24.16 6.65 10.03
C GLU A 78 -23.45 5.70 9.05
N LEU A 79 -23.21 4.44 9.42
CA LEU A 79 -22.65 3.43 8.51
C LEU A 79 -23.59 3.05 7.36
N GLU A 80 -24.90 3.16 7.50
CA GLU A 80 -25.87 3.00 6.39
C GLU A 80 -25.69 4.07 5.30
N ARG A 81 -25.00 5.19 5.61
CA ARG A 81 -24.65 6.28 4.68
C ARG A 81 -23.20 6.16 4.16
N LEU A 82 -22.50 5.09 4.50
CA LEU A 82 -21.10 4.91 4.11
C LEU A 82 -20.97 4.83 2.59
N GLU A 83 -20.19 5.73 2.04
CA GLU A 83 -19.71 5.70 0.66
C GLU A 83 -18.22 5.38 0.65
N GLN A 84 -17.69 4.92 -0.48
CA GLN A 84 -16.27 4.58 -0.60
C GLN A 84 -15.35 5.79 -0.29
N ALA A 85 -15.76 6.98 -0.62
CA ALA A 85 -15.02 8.22 -0.33
C ALA A 85 -14.83 8.50 1.18
N HIS A 86 -15.66 7.91 2.04
CA HIS A 86 -15.53 8.05 3.49
C HIS A 86 -14.51 7.09 4.10
N VAL A 87 -14.05 6.08 3.32
CA VAL A 87 -13.13 5.06 3.85
C VAL A 87 -11.73 5.64 3.96
N GLY A 88 -11.25 5.81 5.19
CA GLY A 88 -9.89 6.23 5.51
C GLY A 88 -8.95 5.06 5.76
N TYR A 89 -7.73 5.37 6.22
CA TYR A 89 -6.73 4.35 6.55
C TYR A 89 -7.18 3.42 7.68
N SER A 90 -7.82 3.96 8.70
CA SER A 90 -8.31 3.22 9.85
C SER A 90 -9.84 3.30 9.98
N LEU A 91 -10.42 2.40 10.80
CA LEU A 91 -11.83 2.53 11.19
C LEU A 91 -12.13 3.87 11.86
N ARG A 92 -11.18 4.42 12.62
CA ARG A 92 -11.33 5.74 13.26
C ARG A 92 -11.40 6.85 12.22
N ASP A 93 -10.54 6.82 11.21
CA ASP A 93 -10.58 7.81 10.11
C ASP A 93 -11.89 7.70 9.34
N THR A 94 -12.35 6.48 9.07
CA THR A 94 -13.63 6.22 8.39
C THR A 94 -14.80 6.76 9.18
N PHE A 95 -14.83 6.53 10.48
CA PHE A 95 -15.91 7.03 11.36
C PHE A 95 -15.87 8.56 11.49
N ALA A 96 -14.68 9.14 11.59
CA ALA A 96 -14.51 10.59 11.61
C ALA A 96 -15.02 11.24 10.30
N ALA A 97 -14.78 10.61 9.14
CA ALA A 97 -15.29 11.08 7.85
C ALA A 97 -16.83 11.06 7.77
N LEU A 98 -17.48 10.19 8.54
CA LEU A 98 -18.94 10.15 8.70
C LEU A 98 -19.47 11.11 9.78
N GLY A 99 -18.59 11.92 10.38
CA GLY A 99 -18.95 12.87 11.43
C GLY A 99 -19.07 12.26 12.84
N MET A 100 -18.67 11.01 13.03
CA MET A 100 -18.67 10.36 14.34
C MET A 100 -17.38 10.65 15.12
N SER A 101 -17.50 10.98 16.40
CA SER A 101 -16.34 11.24 17.24
C SER A 101 -15.88 9.97 17.94
N ALA A 102 -14.60 9.60 17.77
CA ALA A 102 -13.98 8.49 18.49
C ALA A 102 -13.91 8.71 20.02
N SER A 103 -14.24 9.90 20.54
CA SER A 103 -14.37 10.16 21.96
C SER A 103 -15.74 9.74 22.55
N GLU A 104 -16.73 9.51 21.72
CA GLU A 104 -18.06 9.06 22.14
C GLU A 104 -18.03 7.59 22.55
N ALA A 105 -18.63 7.27 23.71
CA ALA A 105 -18.57 5.93 24.28
C ALA A 105 -19.17 4.85 23.36
N GLU A 106 -20.30 5.16 22.69
CA GLU A 106 -20.93 4.24 21.73
C GLU A 106 -19.98 3.96 20.54
N VAL A 107 -19.35 5.00 20.00
CA VAL A 107 -18.42 4.89 18.86
C VAL A 107 -17.18 4.06 19.25
N GLN A 108 -16.60 4.29 20.42
CA GLN A 108 -15.46 3.50 20.92
C GLN A 108 -15.80 2.01 21.07
N GLN A 109 -16.95 1.73 21.68
CA GLN A 109 -17.41 0.35 21.85
C GLN A 109 -17.68 -0.33 20.49
N ALA A 110 -18.34 0.38 19.57
CA ALA A 110 -18.60 -0.12 18.24
C ALA A 110 -17.30 -0.42 17.48
N ILE A 111 -16.32 0.50 17.50
CA ILE A 111 -15.00 0.28 16.89
C ILE A 111 -14.33 -0.99 17.44
N SER A 112 -14.41 -1.20 18.76
CA SER A 112 -13.81 -2.38 19.39
C SER A 112 -14.44 -3.69 18.89
N VAL A 113 -15.77 -3.72 18.73
CA VAL A 113 -16.50 -4.90 18.21
C VAL A 113 -16.24 -5.08 16.70
N ILE A 114 -16.34 -4.02 15.92
CA ILE A 114 -16.13 -4.04 14.48
C ILE A 114 -14.71 -4.44 14.12
N LYS A 115 -13.71 -4.05 14.92
CA LYS A 115 -12.30 -4.32 14.65
C LYS A 115 -12.02 -5.81 14.47
N GLY A 116 -12.55 -6.68 15.34
CA GLY A 116 -12.38 -8.12 15.20
C GLY A 116 -13.03 -8.63 13.91
N PHE A 117 -14.28 -8.27 13.68
CA PHE A 117 -15.01 -8.62 12.46
C PHE A 117 -14.30 -8.16 11.18
N TRP A 118 -13.73 -6.95 11.20
CA TRP A 118 -12.99 -6.35 10.11
C TRP A 118 -11.64 -7.06 9.89
N GLN A 119 -10.87 -7.32 10.95
CA GLN A 119 -9.56 -7.97 10.85
C GLN A 119 -9.63 -9.36 10.22
N ASP A 120 -10.58 -10.19 10.64
CA ASP A 120 -10.77 -11.55 10.12
C ASP A 120 -11.03 -11.57 8.61
N ARG A 121 -11.62 -10.50 8.08
CA ARG A 121 -11.97 -10.37 6.67
C ARG A 121 -10.92 -9.61 5.87
N PHE A 122 -10.42 -8.51 6.42
CA PHE A 122 -9.46 -7.65 5.75
C PHE A 122 -8.16 -8.38 5.45
N PHE A 123 -7.68 -9.22 6.37
CA PHE A 123 -6.48 -10.03 6.21
C PHE A 123 -6.78 -11.44 5.68
N SER A 124 -7.70 -11.54 4.75
CA SER A 124 -8.13 -12.80 4.15
C SER A 124 -8.10 -12.72 2.62
N SER A 125 -7.59 -13.78 1.98
CA SER A 125 -7.59 -13.93 0.52
C SER A 125 -8.96 -13.72 -0.13
N ALA A 126 -10.03 -14.11 0.56
CA ALA A 126 -11.40 -14.02 0.04
C ALA A 126 -11.86 -12.58 -0.22
N TYR A 127 -11.35 -11.61 0.53
CA TYR A 127 -11.77 -10.21 0.43
C TYR A 127 -10.90 -9.39 -0.53
N LEU A 128 -9.78 -9.91 -1.00
CA LEU A 128 -8.91 -9.21 -1.96
C LEU A 128 -9.57 -8.99 -3.32
N VAL A 129 -10.64 -9.72 -3.61
CA VAL A 129 -11.46 -9.51 -4.81
C VAL A 129 -12.07 -8.10 -4.88
N HIS A 130 -12.22 -7.43 -3.75
CA HIS A 130 -12.77 -6.08 -3.68
C HIS A 130 -11.74 -4.98 -3.92
N ASP A 131 -10.44 -5.28 -3.88
CA ASP A 131 -9.39 -4.31 -4.19
C ASP A 131 -9.42 -3.93 -5.66
N LYS A 132 -9.09 -2.67 -5.94
CA LYS A 132 -9.03 -2.13 -7.30
C LYS A 132 -7.64 -1.62 -7.61
N ALA A 133 -7.04 -2.06 -8.70
CA ALA A 133 -5.79 -1.49 -9.16
C ALA A 133 -5.95 0.01 -9.46
N TYR A 134 -4.98 0.82 -9.04
CA TYR A 134 -4.98 2.23 -9.43
C TYR A 134 -4.83 2.36 -10.95
N PRO A 135 -5.57 3.30 -11.57
CA PRO A 135 -5.50 3.52 -13.02
C PRO A 135 -4.06 3.80 -13.49
N GLY A 136 -3.60 3.05 -14.50
CA GLY A 136 -2.26 3.16 -15.05
C GLY A 136 -1.19 2.33 -14.32
N ALA A 137 -1.47 1.80 -13.12
CA ALA A 137 -0.47 1.06 -12.34
C ALA A 137 0.02 -0.21 -13.06
N SER A 138 -0.89 -1.05 -13.54
CA SER A 138 -0.50 -2.27 -14.24
C SER A 138 0.18 -2.00 -15.58
N GLU A 139 -0.21 -0.94 -16.27
CA GLU A 139 0.43 -0.48 -17.51
C GLU A 139 1.89 -0.09 -17.26
N PHE A 140 2.14 0.74 -16.25
CA PHE A 140 3.48 1.18 -15.86
C PHE A 140 4.36 -0.01 -15.47
N VAL A 141 3.86 -0.90 -14.60
CA VAL A 141 4.62 -2.07 -14.16
C VAL A 141 4.95 -3.01 -15.33
N ARG A 142 4.00 -3.23 -16.26
CA ARG A 142 4.27 -3.97 -17.49
C ARG A 142 5.32 -3.31 -18.38
N GLU A 143 5.31 -1.98 -18.47
CA GLU A 143 6.29 -1.23 -19.24
C GLU A 143 7.70 -1.47 -18.72
N VAL A 144 7.96 -1.18 -17.45
CA VAL A 144 9.29 -1.35 -16.87
C VAL A 144 9.74 -2.82 -16.83
N HIS A 145 8.81 -3.77 -16.67
CA HIS A 145 9.08 -5.20 -16.80
C HIS A 145 9.53 -5.57 -18.22
N ARG A 146 8.84 -5.07 -19.26
CA ARG A 146 9.24 -5.29 -20.66
C ARG A 146 10.60 -4.66 -20.98
N MET A 147 10.97 -3.57 -20.32
CA MET A 147 12.30 -2.95 -20.43
C MET A 147 13.39 -3.75 -19.73
N GLY A 148 13.04 -4.83 -19.04
CA GLY A 148 13.97 -5.78 -18.42
C GLY A 148 14.15 -5.62 -16.93
N ALA A 149 13.30 -4.85 -16.25
CA ALA A 149 13.32 -4.77 -14.80
C ALA A 149 12.86 -6.09 -14.15
N LEU A 150 13.48 -6.42 -13.03
CA LEU A 150 12.98 -7.36 -12.05
C LEU A 150 11.93 -6.62 -11.20
N ILE A 151 10.70 -7.09 -11.23
CA ILE A 151 9.61 -6.55 -10.42
C ILE A 151 9.55 -7.28 -9.09
N VAL A 152 9.68 -6.55 -8.00
CA VAL A 152 9.55 -7.10 -6.65
C VAL A 152 8.34 -6.47 -5.99
N TYR A 153 7.28 -7.24 -5.82
CA TYR A 153 6.13 -6.87 -5.00
C TYR A 153 6.46 -7.16 -3.54
N LEU A 154 6.55 -6.12 -2.71
CA LEU A 154 6.88 -6.22 -1.28
C LEU A 154 5.72 -5.68 -0.45
N THR A 155 5.03 -6.54 0.27
CA THR A 155 3.79 -6.19 0.94
C THR A 155 3.74 -6.65 2.39
N GLY A 156 2.96 -5.95 3.23
CA GLY A 156 2.65 -6.35 4.59
C GLY A 156 1.66 -7.51 4.70
N ARG A 157 1.11 -8.00 3.58
CA ARG A 157 0.25 -9.19 3.55
C ARG A 157 1.05 -10.43 3.94
N ASP A 158 0.41 -11.37 4.61
CA ASP A 158 1.06 -12.61 5.02
C ASP A 158 0.74 -13.78 4.07
N GLU A 159 1.68 -14.70 3.94
CA GLU A 159 1.55 -15.87 3.07
C GLU A 159 0.35 -16.76 3.45
N PRO A 160 0.15 -17.16 4.74
CA PRO A 160 -0.94 -18.06 5.11
C PRO A 160 -2.33 -17.49 4.87
N GLY A 161 -2.55 -16.21 5.14
CA GLY A 161 -3.89 -15.58 5.07
C GLY A 161 -4.22 -15.00 3.70
N MET A 162 -3.21 -14.44 3.01
CA MET A 162 -3.46 -13.58 1.85
C MET A 162 -2.69 -13.99 0.58
N GLY A 163 -1.81 -14.99 0.65
CA GLY A 163 -0.92 -15.35 -0.45
C GLY A 163 -1.65 -15.69 -1.74
N ASP A 164 -2.58 -16.64 -1.69
CA ASP A 164 -3.31 -17.10 -2.88
C ASP A 164 -4.17 -16.00 -3.49
N GLY A 165 -4.88 -15.23 -2.65
CA GLY A 165 -5.67 -14.10 -3.12
C GLY A 165 -4.81 -12.99 -3.74
N THR A 166 -3.61 -12.73 -3.20
CA THR A 166 -2.68 -11.74 -3.76
C THR A 166 -2.18 -12.15 -5.14
N ARG A 167 -1.81 -13.41 -5.33
CA ARG A 167 -1.41 -13.95 -6.65
C ARG A 167 -2.55 -13.86 -7.66
N ALA A 168 -3.74 -14.30 -7.26
CA ALA A 168 -4.93 -14.23 -8.12
C ALA A 168 -5.27 -12.78 -8.53
N MET A 169 -5.12 -11.83 -7.61
CA MET A 169 -5.38 -10.41 -7.85
C MET A 169 -4.37 -9.80 -8.84
N LEU A 170 -3.07 -10.09 -8.68
CA LEU A 170 -2.04 -9.62 -9.63
C LEU A 170 -2.34 -10.12 -11.06
N LEU A 171 -2.69 -11.39 -11.22
CA LEU A 171 -3.06 -11.97 -12.51
C LEU A 171 -4.34 -11.33 -13.08
N ARG A 172 -5.40 -11.21 -12.26
CA ARG A 172 -6.69 -10.61 -12.67
C ARG A 172 -6.50 -9.22 -13.27
N ASP A 173 -5.66 -8.41 -12.63
CA ASP A 173 -5.50 -6.99 -12.97
C ASP A 173 -4.35 -6.76 -13.97
N GLY A 174 -3.77 -7.83 -14.50
CA GLY A 174 -2.78 -7.79 -15.58
C GLY A 174 -1.41 -7.29 -15.15
N PHE A 175 -1.05 -7.37 -13.87
CA PHE A 175 0.31 -7.16 -13.44
C PHE A 175 1.21 -8.32 -13.89
N PRO A 176 2.50 -8.07 -14.22
CA PRO A 176 3.45 -9.15 -14.47
C PRO A 176 3.58 -10.04 -13.25
N TRP A 177 3.25 -11.33 -13.40
CA TRP A 177 3.33 -12.33 -12.35
C TRP A 177 3.64 -13.71 -12.99
N GLU A 178 4.27 -14.61 -12.22
CA GLU A 178 4.70 -15.94 -12.68
C GLU A 178 5.66 -15.92 -13.88
N THR A 179 6.54 -14.91 -13.92
CA THR A 179 7.60 -14.79 -14.92
C THR A 179 8.97 -14.84 -14.26
N GLU A 180 10.04 -15.07 -15.05
CA GLU A 180 11.41 -15.15 -14.54
C GLU A 180 11.89 -13.89 -13.81
N ARG A 181 11.25 -12.74 -14.06
CA ARG A 181 11.61 -11.44 -13.48
C ARG A 181 10.50 -10.86 -12.63
N THR A 182 9.83 -11.71 -11.85
CA THR A 182 8.84 -11.25 -10.86
C THR A 182 9.01 -12.02 -9.56
N HIS A 183 8.96 -11.29 -8.43
CA HIS A 183 8.94 -11.88 -7.09
C HIS A 183 7.85 -11.22 -6.25
N LEU A 184 7.21 -12.02 -5.42
CA LEU A 184 6.25 -11.57 -4.41
C LEU A 184 6.81 -11.92 -3.04
N LEU A 185 7.12 -10.90 -2.25
CA LEU A 185 7.63 -11.01 -0.90
C LEU A 185 6.50 -10.73 0.09
N LEU A 186 5.89 -11.80 0.56
CA LEU A 186 4.87 -11.81 1.60
C LEU A 186 5.51 -12.04 2.97
N LYS A 187 4.88 -11.57 4.03
CA LYS A 187 5.29 -11.94 5.38
C LYS A 187 5.09 -13.45 5.58
N PRO A 188 6.03 -14.14 6.21
CA PRO A 188 5.88 -15.57 6.51
C PRO A 188 4.75 -15.85 7.53
N ALA A 189 4.39 -14.84 8.35
CA ALA A 189 3.33 -14.90 9.33
C ALA A 189 2.71 -13.53 9.59
N TYR A 190 1.43 -13.49 9.91
CA TYR A 190 0.67 -12.27 10.22
C TYR A 190 1.33 -11.39 11.29
N GLY A 191 1.87 -12.00 12.36
CA GLY A 191 2.44 -11.28 13.49
C GLY A 191 3.79 -10.59 13.25
N LEU A 192 4.45 -10.82 12.10
CA LEU A 192 5.70 -10.11 11.77
C LEU A 192 5.40 -8.64 11.49
N PRO A 193 6.09 -7.66 12.14
CA PRO A 193 5.92 -6.24 11.84
C PRO A 193 6.27 -5.91 10.39
N ASP A 194 5.47 -5.08 9.74
CA ASP A 194 5.65 -4.71 8.32
C ASP A 194 7.01 -4.05 8.06
N LEU A 195 7.42 -3.14 8.95
CA LEU A 195 8.72 -2.48 8.85
C LEU A 195 9.88 -3.48 8.90
N GLU A 196 9.82 -4.45 9.81
CA GLU A 196 10.86 -5.50 9.93
C GLU A 196 10.92 -6.34 8.67
N HIS A 197 9.77 -6.76 8.14
CA HIS A 197 9.69 -7.49 6.89
C HIS A 197 10.30 -6.70 5.71
N LYS A 198 9.97 -5.42 5.60
CA LYS A 198 10.46 -4.55 4.52
C LYS A 198 11.98 -4.30 4.63
N VAL A 199 12.51 -4.21 5.84
CA VAL A 199 13.97 -4.13 6.06
C VAL A 199 14.66 -5.45 5.69
N HIS A 200 14.10 -6.59 6.04
CA HIS A 200 14.66 -7.90 5.66
C HIS A 200 14.70 -8.12 4.13
N ALA A 201 13.76 -7.54 3.39
CA ALA A 201 13.76 -7.60 1.93
C ALA A 201 15.01 -6.95 1.28
N ALA A 202 15.73 -6.07 1.98
CA ALA A 202 16.93 -5.43 1.47
C ALA A 202 18.03 -6.44 1.10
N GLN A 203 18.17 -7.54 1.84
CA GLN A 203 19.13 -8.59 1.52
C GLN A 203 18.76 -9.28 0.20
N PHE A 204 17.49 -9.58 0.00
CA PHE A 204 17.00 -10.14 -1.26
C PHE A 204 17.34 -9.21 -2.43
N ILE A 205 17.03 -7.92 -2.31
CA ILE A 205 17.28 -6.91 -3.34
C ILE A 205 18.77 -6.88 -3.71
N ARG A 206 19.67 -6.77 -2.72
CA ARG A 206 21.14 -6.73 -2.96
C ARG A 206 21.68 -7.95 -3.65
N SER A 207 21.08 -9.12 -3.43
CA SER A 207 21.53 -10.38 -4.06
C SER A 207 21.01 -10.57 -5.48
N HIS A 208 20.00 -9.80 -5.92
CA HIS A 208 19.34 -9.98 -7.22
C HIS A 208 19.63 -8.87 -8.22
N GLY A 209 20.06 -7.69 -7.78
CA GLY A 209 20.35 -6.60 -8.70
C GLY A 209 20.53 -5.24 -8.02
N GLU A 210 20.28 -4.19 -8.79
CA GLU A 210 20.36 -2.80 -8.36
C GLU A 210 18.96 -2.21 -8.23
N LEU A 211 18.63 -1.71 -7.04
CA LEU A 211 17.36 -1.01 -6.83
C LEU A 211 17.37 0.31 -7.62
N VAL A 212 16.50 0.40 -8.61
CA VAL A 212 16.29 1.61 -9.42
C VAL A 212 15.26 2.51 -8.77
N ALA A 213 14.14 1.93 -8.34
CA ALA A 213 13.06 2.68 -7.71
C ALA A 213 12.30 1.83 -6.69
N SER A 214 11.77 2.48 -5.65
CA SER A 214 10.76 1.95 -4.74
C SER A 214 9.52 2.83 -4.73
N PHE A 215 8.35 2.21 -4.67
CA PHE A 215 7.04 2.87 -4.56
C PHE A 215 6.36 2.43 -3.26
N GLU A 216 5.94 3.39 -2.46
CA GLU A 216 5.41 3.13 -1.11
C GLU A 216 4.50 4.29 -0.66
N ASN A 217 3.39 4.00 0.00
CA ASN A 217 2.48 5.00 0.57
C ASN A 217 2.72 5.27 2.07
N GLU A 218 3.41 4.36 2.77
CA GLU A 218 3.69 4.50 4.20
C GLU A 218 5.04 5.19 4.43
N PRO A 219 5.08 6.42 5.00
CA PRO A 219 6.32 7.13 5.23
C PRO A 219 7.40 6.36 5.99
N PRO A 220 7.09 5.62 7.09
CA PRO A 220 8.12 4.83 7.79
C PRO A 220 8.78 3.77 6.92
N ASN A 221 7.98 3.09 6.10
CA ASN A 221 8.47 2.04 5.20
C ASN A 221 9.34 2.64 4.08
N LEU A 222 8.86 3.74 3.48
CA LEU A 222 9.61 4.44 2.43
C LEU A 222 10.97 4.91 2.93
N VAL A 223 11.01 5.53 4.11
CA VAL A 223 12.26 6.00 4.72
C VAL A 223 13.20 4.84 5.06
N ALA A 224 12.67 3.74 5.58
CA ALA A 224 13.50 2.57 5.88
C ALA A 224 14.15 1.96 4.63
N ILE A 225 13.46 1.95 3.49
CA ILE A 225 14.06 1.51 2.21
C ILE A 225 15.05 2.56 1.69
N TYR A 226 14.72 3.85 1.79
CA TYR A 226 15.62 4.95 1.43
C TYR A 226 16.97 4.86 2.18
N GLU A 227 16.95 4.61 3.48
CA GLU A 227 18.18 4.45 4.28
C GLU A 227 19.04 3.25 3.84
N GLN A 228 18.41 2.21 3.30
CA GLN A 228 19.10 1.03 2.79
C GLN A 228 19.67 1.22 1.37
N PHE A 229 19.05 2.06 0.55
CA PHE A 229 19.36 2.25 -0.87
C PHE A 229 19.31 3.74 -1.25
N PRO A 230 20.21 4.59 -0.72
CA PRO A 230 20.11 6.05 -0.87
C PRO A 230 20.26 6.53 -2.32
N ASP A 231 20.83 5.74 -3.22
CA ASP A 231 21.04 6.09 -4.63
C ASP A 231 19.81 5.76 -5.51
N ALA A 232 18.84 5.03 -5.00
CA ALA A 232 17.62 4.69 -5.72
C ALA A 232 16.61 5.86 -5.73
N MET A 233 15.65 5.81 -6.64
CA MET A 233 14.50 6.70 -6.61
C MET A 233 13.47 6.19 -5.60
N HIS A 234 13.13 6.99 -4.60
CA HIS A 234 12.10 6.65 -3.62
C HIS A 234 10.85 7.48 -3.88
N VAL A 235 9.81 6.81 -4.36
CA VAL A 235 8.56 7.42 -4.80
C VAL A 235 7.49 7.24 -3.73
N PHE A 236 7.13 8.33 -3.09
CA PHE A 236 5.97 8.38 -2.21
C PHE A 236 4.70 8.40 -3.05
N VAL A 237 3.86 7.39 -2.89
CA VAL A 237 2.54 7.35 -3.52
C VAL A 237 1.56 8.01 -2.56
N GLU A 238 1.14 9.24 -2.87
CA GLU A 238 0.32 10.07 -2.00
C GLU A 238 -1.14 9.62 -2.02
N THR A 239 -1.40 8.58 -1.25
CA THR A 239 -2.72 8.00 -1.00
C THR A 239 -3.02 8.03 0.51
N VAL A 240 -3.83 7.11 1.02
CA VAL A 240 -4.06 6.98 2.46
C VAL A 240 -2.83 6.36 3.14
N CYS A 241 -2.47 6.86 4.31
CA CYS A 241 -1.36 6.33 5.12
C CYS A 241 -1.69 6.36 6.61
N SER A 242 -0.91 5.62 7.40
CA SER A 242 -1.05 5.51 8.85
C SER A 242 -0.65 6.80 9.60
N ASP A 243 -0.91 6.81 10.91
CA ASP A 243 -0.39 7.83 11.84
C ASP A 243 1.01 7.50 12.36
N HIS A 244 1.67 6.49 11.81
CA HIS A 244 3.02 6.14 12.24
C HIS A 244 4.00 7.24 11.87
N ALA A 245 4.76 7.69 12.86
CA ALA A 245 5.72 8.77 12.67
C ALA A 245 6.97 8.29 11.92
N ALA A 246 7.45 9.12 11.01
CA ALA A 246 8.70 8.91 10.28
C ALA A 246 9.62 10.14 10.38
N PRO A 247 10.95 10.00 10.26
CA PRO A 247 11.83 11.13 10.06
C PRO A 247 11.58 11.77 8.69
N ALA A 248 11.74 13.09 8.59
CA ALA A 248 11.75 13.76 7.30
C ALA A 248 12.89 13.25 6.42
N ALA A 249 12.65 13.12 5.13
CA ALA A 249 13.64 12.68 4.16
C ALA A 249 13.82 13.71 3.03
N ARG A 250 14.91 13.61 2.28
CA ARG A 250 15.25 14.56 1.20
C ARG A 250 15.46 13.80 -0.10
N GLY A 251 15.14 14.47 -1.22
CA GLY A 251 15.35 13.90 -2.55
C GLY A 251 14.36 12.79 -2.90
N LEU A 252 13.19 12.80 -2.24
CA LEU A 252 12.10 11.89 -2.57
C LEU A 252 11.38 12.35 -3.84
N TYR A 253 10.68 11.42 -4.46
CA TYR A 253 9.73 11.68 -5.53
C TYR A 253 8.31 11.49 -5.01
N ARG A 254 7.33 12.09 -5.69
CA ARG A 254 5.92 11.98 -5.27
C ARG A 254 5.02 11.83 -6.48
N ILE A 255 4.07 10.92 -6.38
CA ILE A 255 2.98 10.76 -7.35
C ILE A 255 1.65 10.57 -6.59
N ARG A 256 0.52 10.90 -7.25
CA ARG A 256 -0.84 10.60 -6.79
C ARG A 256 -1.50 9.50 -7.61
N GLY A 257 -0.85 9.08 -8.70
CA GLY A 257 -1.33 8.06 -9.62
C GLY A 257 -0.26 7.67 -10.63
N PHE A 258 -0.62 6.79 -11.56
CA PHE A 258 0.30 6.21 -12.54
C PHE A 258 -0.04 6.67 -13.98
N ARG A 259 -0.41 7.94 -14.15
CA ARG A 259 -0.81 8.50 -15.47
C ARG A 259 -0.02 9.74 -15.82
#